data_7ed5d5cde06cd8f2f47c5d131172681e
#
_entry.id   7ed5d5cde06cd8f2f47c5d131172681e
#
_cell.length_a   1.000
_cell.length_b   1.000
_cell.length_c   1.000
_cell.angle_alpha   90.00
_cell.angle_beta   90.00
_cell.angle_gamma   90.00
#
_symmetry.space_group_name_H-M   'P 1'
#
loop_
_entity.id
_entity.type
_entity.pdbx_description
1 polymer ?
#
loop_
_entity_poly.entity_id
_entity_poly.type
_entity_poly.pdbx_seq_one_letter_code
_entity_poly.pdbx_strand_id
1 'polypeptide(L)'
;AAAGADELVVHARTKLDGYRPPAYWDRIAHIREAVALPVVANGEVWTVDDAQRCLQASGCDALMLGRGLVGDPGLALALRSSAPPAWADLLPLVQLYGRLIAPRVAARHRGGRIKQWLNMLRRRHAGAGQAYAAVRTLDDAVEIEARLAALQRELRAAAETAVA
;
A
#
# COMPACT_ATOMS: atom_id res chain seq x y z
N ALA A 1 -24.80 15.54 5.63
CA ALA A 1 -25.04 16.98 5.58
C ALA A 1 -25.75 17.47 6.85
N ALA A 2 -26.96 17.00 7.15
CA ALA A 2 -27.72 17.46 8.31
C ALA A 2 -27.04 17.24 9.68
N ALA A 3 -26.14 16.28 9.79
CA ALA A 3 -25.36 15.98 11.00
C ALA A 3 -24.07 16.79 11.16
N GLY A 4 -23.77 17.76 10.27
CA GLY A 4 -22.60 18.63 10.34
C GLY A 4 -21.32 17.99 9.79
N ALA A 5 -21.41 17.03 8.88
CA ALA A 5 -20.24 16.50 8.18
C ALA A 5 -19.75 17.51 7.12
N ASP A 6 -18.42 17.67 6.99
CA ASP A 6 -17.80 18.55 6.00
C ASP A 6 -17.49 17.85 4.68
N GLU A 7 -17.26 16.54 4.71
CA GLU A 7 -17.08 15.68 3.54
C GLU A 7 -17.58 14.26 3.79
N LEU A 8 -17.76 13.51 2.72
CA LEU A 8 -18.11 12.08 2.77
C LEU A 8 -17.04 11.24 2.06
N VAL A 9 -16.52 10.24 2.74
CA VAL A 9 -15.74 9.18 2.10
C VAL A 9 -16.64 8.00 1.80
N VAL A 10 -16.77 7.65 0.53
CA VAL A 10 -17.67 6.57 0.09
C VAL A 10 -16.87 5.38 -0.43
N HIS A 11 -17.04 4.22 0.20
CA HIS A 11 -16.43 2.98 -0.25
C HIS A 11 -17.26 2.33 -1.36
N ALA A 12 -16.61 1.96 -2.47
CA ALA A 12 -17.22 1.41 -3.67
C ALA A 12 -17.79 -0.03 -3.52
N ARG A 13 -17.92 -0.53 -2.30
CA ARG A 13 -18.55 -1.82 -1.98
C ARG A 13 -19.34 -1.73 -0.69
N THR A 14 -20.40 -2.52 -0.61
CA THR A 14 -21.14 -2.73 0.62
C THR A 14 -20.46 -3.80 1.50
N LYS A 15 -20.92 -3.95 2.74
CA LYS A 15 -20.47 -5.03 3.63
C LYS A 15 -20.75 -6.42 3.03
N LEU A 16 -21.81 -6.58 2.25
CA LEU A 16 -22.17 -7.85 1.60
C LEU A 16 -21.21 -8.21 0.46
N ASP A 17 -20.71 -7.20 -0.29
CA ASP A 17 -19.73 -7.41 -1.36
C ASP A 17 -18.37 -7.85 -0.80
N GLY A 18 -18.09 -7.52 0.44
CA GLY A 18 -16.81 -7.81 1.11
C GLY A 18 -15.61 -7.21 0.37
N TYR A 19 -14.53 -8.00 0.23
CA TYR A 19 -13.30 -7.57 -0.47
C TYR A 19 -13.18 -8.17 -1.88
N ARG A 20 -14.24 -8.72 -2.43
CA ARG A 20 -14.21 -9.35 -3.76
C ARG A 20 -14.41 -8.30 -4.85
N PRO A 21 -13.58 -8.28 -5.91
CA PRO A 21 -13.83 -7.43 -7.07
C PRO A 21 -15.16 -7.84 -7.78
N PRO A 22 -15.79 -6.89 -8.50
CA PRO A 22 -15.37 -5.52 -8.77
C PRO A 22 -15.67 -4.54 -7.65
N ALA A 23 -15.08 -3.32 -7.74
CA ALA A 23 -15.55 -2.15 -7.01
C ALA A 23 -16.54 -1.39 -7.90
N TYR A 24 -17.61 -0.89 -7.32
CA TYR A 24 -18.70 -0.23 -8.04
C TYR A 24 -18.52 1.30 -7.94
N TRP A 25 -17.55 1.84 -8.65
CA TRP A 25 -17.23 3.27 -8.62
C TRP A 25 -18.35 4.14 -9.17
N ASP A 26 -19.11 3.64 -10.14
CA ASP A 26 -20.33 4.25 -10.71
C ASP A 26 -21.41 4.52 -9.65
N ARG A 27 -21.53 3.65 -8.63
CA ARG A 27 -22.49 3.87 -7.54
C ARG A 27 -22.11 5.07 -6.66
N ILE A 28 -20.83 5.43 -6.60
CA ILE A 28 -20.37 6.62 -5.87
C ILE A 28 -20.88 7.89 -6.56
N ALA A 29 -20.97 7.90 -7.91
CA ALA A 29 -21.53 9.02 -8.66
C ALA A 29 -22.94 9.36 -8.20
N HIS A 30 -23.81 8.36 -8.04
CA HIS A 30 -25.20 8.57 -7.57
C HIS A 30 -25.24 9.18 -6.16
N ILE A 31 -24.33 8.77 -5.27
CA ILE A 31 -24.27 9.35 -3.92
C ILE A 31 -23.79 10.80 -4.00
N ARG A 32 -22.75 11.06 -4.82
CA ARG A 32 -22.21 12.41 -5.03
C ARG A 32 -23.29 13.37 -5.56
N GLU A 33 -24.13 12.93 -6.49
CA GLU A 33 -25.23 13.73 -7.06
C GLU A 33 -26.34 14.01 -6.04
N ALA A 34 -26.53 13.13 -5.06
CA ALA A 34 -27.58 13.26 -4.05
C ALA A 34 -27.20 14.16 -2.86
N VAL A 35 -25.93 14.63 -2.75
CA VAL A 35 -25.47 15.41 -1.61
C VAL A 35 -24.74 16.68 -2.06
N ALA A 36 -24.83 17.75 -1.26
CA ALA A 36 -24.13 19.00 -1.50
C ALA A 36 -22.72 19.04 -0.83
N LEU A 37 -22.24 17.89 -0.34
CA LEU A 37 -20.93 17.79 0.29
C LEU A 37 -19.89 17.26 -0.69
N PRO A 38 -18.61 17.64 -0.54
CA PRO A 38 -17.52 16.95 -1.22
C PRO A 38 -17.56 15.44 -0.95
N VAL A 39 -17.40 14.65 -2.01
CA VAL A 39 -17.36 13.19 -1.90
C VAL A 39 -15.98 12.69 -2.33
N VAL A 40 -15.36 11.91 -1.47
CA VAL A 40 -14.08 11.23 -1.71
C VAL A 40 -14.34 9.78 -2.07
N ALA A 41 -13.89 9.35 -3.24
CA ALA A 41 -14.06 7.95 -3.67
C ALA A 41 -13.01 7.04 -3.03
N ASN A 42 -13.46 5.87 -2.55
CA ASN A 42 -12.60 4.86 -1.96
C ASN A 42 -12.92 3.46 -2.50
N GLY A 43 -11.92 2.63 -2.69
CA GLY A 43 -12.04 1.21 -2.95
C GLY A 43 -11.35 0.74 -4.23
N GLU A 44 -10.54 -0.31 -4.10
CA GLU A 44 -9.89 -1.07 -5.17
C GLU A 44 -8.96 -0.25 -6.10
N VAL A 45 -8.35 0.80 -5.60
CA VAL A 45 -7.35 1.60 -6.31
C VAL A 45 -5.97 1.05 -5.97
N TRP A 46 -5.32 0.40 -6.94
CA TRP A 46 -4.01 -0.25 -6.81
C TRP A 46 -2.95 0.34 -7.73
N THR A 47 -3.36 1.03 -8.78
CA THR A 47 -2.50 1.61 -9.81
C THR A 47 -2.95 3.03 -10.13
N VAL A 48 -2.11 3.77 -10.85
CA VAL A 48 -2.48 5.10 -11.40
C VAL A 48 -3.67 4.98 -12.34
N ASP A 49 -3.71 3.93 -13.16
CA ASP A 49 -4.84 3.67 -14.07
C ASP A 49 -6.15 3.39 -13.31
N ASP A 50 -6.09 2.60 -12.22
CA ASP A 50 -7.27 2.41 -11.35
C ASP A 50 -7.77 3.72 -10.78
N ALA A 51 -6.84 4.59 -10.35
CA ALA A 51 -7.18 5.91 -9.81
C ALA A 51 -7.90 6.78 -10.84
N GLN A 52 -7.37 6.84 -12.06
CA GLN A 52 -7.97 7.59 -13.16
C GLN A 52 -9.37 7.05 -13.51
N ARG A 53 -9.51 5.73 -13.64
CA ARG A 53 -10.82 5.09 -13.88
C ARG A 53 -11.80 5.32 -12.74
N CYS A 54 -11.34 5.29 -11.49
CA CYS A 54 -12.18 5.55 -10.32
C CYS A 54 -12.68 7.00 -10.32
N LEU A 55 -11.82 7.99 -10.55
CA LEU A 55 -12.21 9.39 -10.65
C LEU A 55 -13.20 9.62 -11.79
N GLN A 56 -12.94 9.04 -12.96
CA GLN A 56 -13.81 9.16 -14.12
C GLN A 56 -15.20 8.54 -13.86
N ALA A 57 -15.26 7.34 -13.28
CA ALA A 57 -16.52 6.63 -13.06
C ALA A 57 -17.34 7.22 -11.90
N SER A 58 -16.69 7.72 -10.86
CA SER A 58 -17.35 8.33 -9.69
C SER A 58 -17.66 9.81 -9.87
N GLY A 59 -16.97 10.50 -10.78
CA GLY A 59 -17.02 11.95 -10.94
C GLY A 59 -16.46 12.72 -9.73
N CYS A 60 -15.76 12.05 -8.82
CA CYS A 60 -15.12 12.68 -7.66
C CYS A 60 -13.78 13.31 -8.04
N ASP A 61 -13.39 14.37 -7.30
CA ASP A 61 -12.10 15.06 -7.47
C ASP A 61 -11.01 14.51 -6.53
N ALA A 62 -11.40 13.69 -5.56
CA ALA A 62 -10.51 13.16 -4.54
C ALA A 62 -10.67 11.65 -4.33
N LEU A 63 -9.56 11.00 -3.96
CA LEU A 63 -9.47 9.57 -3.66
C LEU A 63 -8.97 9.32 -2.24
N MET A 64 -9.56 8.35 -1.56
CA MET A 64 -8.95 7.73 -0.39
C MET A 64 -8.29 6.42 -0.82
N LEU A 65 -6.97 6.35 -0.63
CA LEU A 65 -6.17 5.16 -0.92
C LEU A 65 -6.01 4.32 0.36
N GLY A 66 -6.25 3.03 0.26
CA GLY A 66 -6.07 2.09 1.37
C GLY A 66 -4.96 1.08 1.08
N ARG A 67 -5.33 -0.17 0.86
CA ARG A 67 -4.39 -1.28 0.61
C ARG A 67 -3.48 -1.07 -0.60
N GLY A 68 -3.89 -0.25 -1.58
CA GLY A 68 -3.03 0.14 -2.69
C GLY A 68 -1.75 0.81 -2.22
N LEU A 69 -1.82 1.76 -1.26
CA LEU A 69 -0.63 2.39 -0.66
C LEU A 69 0.22 1.43 0.18
N VAL A 70 -0.40 0.43 0.81
CA VAL A 70 0.36 -0.59 1.56
C VAL A 70 1.13 -1.50 0.59
N GLY A 71 0.55 -1.80 -0.58
CA GLY A 71 1.19 -2.59 -1.63
C GLY A 71 2.16 -1.81 -2.51
N ASP A 72 1.94 -0.51 -2.63
CA ASP A 72 2.80 0.43 -3.36
C ASP A 72 2.86 1.78 -2.64
N PRO A 73 3.80 1.99 -1.72
CA PRO A 73 3.96 3.26 -1.01
C PRO A 73 4.22 4.46 -1.94
N GLY A 74 4.69 4.20 -3.16
CA GLY A 74 4.92 5.21 -4.18
C GLY A 74 3.67 5.66 -4.96
N LEU A 75 2.53 4.97 -4.80
CA LEU A 75 1.33 5.23 -5.58
C LEU A 75 0.85 6.69 -5.49
N ALA A 76 0.85 7.28 -4.29
CA ALA A 76 0.43 8.66 -4.12
C ALA A 76 1.39 9.68 -4.76
N LEU A 77 2.69 9.37 -4.81
CA LEU A 77 3.70 10.16 -5.51
C LEU A 77 3.50 10.05 -7.02
N ALA A 78 3.28 8.85 -7.53
CA ALA A 78 3.02 8.60 -8.95
C ALA A 78 1.75 9.33 -9.44
N LEU A 79 0.71 9.38 -8.62
CA LEU A 79 -0.51 10.16 -8.91
C LEU A 79 -0.27 11.68 -8.97
N ARG A 80 0.79 12.17 -8.33
CA ARG A 80 1.24 13.57 -8.39
C ARG A 80 2.35 13.81 -9.42
N SER A 81 2.53 12.88 -10.34
CA SER A 81 3.58 12.92 -11.37
C SER A 81 5.01 12.97 -10.80
N SER A 82 5.20 12.45 -9.58
CA SER A 82 6.53 12.28 -8.97
C SER A 82 7.05 10.87 -9.21
N ALA A 83 8.36 10.73 -9.30
CA ALA A 83 8.97 9.42 -9.46
C ALA A 83 8.66 8.51 -8.26
N PRO A 84 8.19 7.28 -8.47
CA PRO A 84 7.97 6.34 -7.37
C PRO A 84 9.32 5.91 -6.77
N PRO A 85 9.36 5.57 -5.46
CA PRO A 85 10.58 5.10 -4.82
C PRO A 85 11.04 3.78 -5.43
N ALA A 86 12.35 3.62 -5.57
CA ALA A 86 12.96 2.35 -5.96
C ALA A 86 12.85 1.33 -4.82
N TRP A 87 13.02 0.04 -5.13
CA TRP A 87 13.02 -1.00 -4.09
C TRP A 87 14.11 -0.78 -3.03
N ALA A 88 15.26 -0.25 -3.42
CA ALA A 88 16.35 0.08 -2.51
C ALA A 88 15.94 1.10 -1.44
N ASP A 89 14.98 1.99 -1.73
CA ASP A 89 14.44 2.98 -0.80
C ASP A 89 13.35 2.38 0.09
N LEU A 90 12.61 1.38 -0.40
CA LEU A 90 11.52 0.74 0.32
C LEU A 90 12.00 -0.30 1.35
N LEU A 91 13.09 -1.02 1.07
CA LEU A 91 13.60 -2.04 1.99
C LEU A 91 13.97 -1.48 3.38
N PRO A 92 14.63 -0.30 3.50
CA PRO A 92 14.82 0.36 4.79
C PRO A 92 13.53 0.67 5.54
N LEU A 93 12.43 0.99 4.83
CA LEU A 93 11.13 1.23 5.45
C LEU A 93 10.52 -0.05 6.03
N VAL A 94 10.71 -1.20 5.37
CA VAL A 94 10.29 -2.50 5.92
C VAL A 94 11.03 -2.82 7.23
N GLN A 95 12.33 -2.54 7.29
CA GLN A 95 13.12 -2.69 8.52
C GLN A 95 12.70 -1.71 9.61
N LEU A 96 12.43 -0.45 9.24
CA LEU A 96 11.88 0.54 10.17
C LEU A 96 10.54 0.09 10.74
N TYR A 97 9.67 -0.44 9.90
CA TYR A 97 8.38 -1.00 10.34
C TYR A 97 8.57 -2.12 11.38
N GLY A 98 9.51 -3.05 11.15
CA GLY A 98 9.86 -4.09 12.12
C GLY A 98 10.21 -3.50 13.50
N ARG A 99 11.08 -2.48 13.53
CA ARG A 99 11.45 -1.78 14.77
C ARG A 99 10.27 -1.05 15.44
N LEU A 100 9.42 -0.38 14.66
CA LEU A 100 8.27 0.38 15.17
C LEU A 100 7.18 -0.50 15.78
N ILE A 101 6.99 -1.72 15.26
CA ILE A 101 6.00 -2.66 15.83
C ILE A 101 6.55 -3.42 17.06
N ALA A 102 7.87 -3.46 17.25
CA ALA A 102 8.49 -4.24 18.32
C ALA A 102 7.93 -3.95 19.73
N PRO A 103 7.69 -2.69 20.16
CA PRO A 103 7.12 -2.41 21.46
C PRO A 103 5.59 -2.65 21.56
N ARG A 104 4.90 -2.84 20.41
CA ARG A 104 3.42 -2.91 20.35
C ARG A 104 2.88 -4.27 19.98
N VAL A 105 3.72 -5.15 19.42
CA VAL A 105 3.33 -6.48 18.93
C VAL A 105 4.11 -7.55 19.68
N ALA A 106 3.42 -8.55 20.21
CA ALA A 106 4.07 -9.66 20.89
C ALA A 106 5.09 -10.36 19.96
N ALA A 107 6.26 -10.74 20.50
CA ALA A 107 7.42 -11.24 19.76
C ALA A 107 7.04 -12.31 18.72
N ARG A 108 6.24 -13.31 19.12
CA ARG A 108 5.76 -14.40 18.26
C ARG A 108 4.97 -13.95 17.01
N HIS A 109 4.48 -12.71 16.95
CA HIS A 109 3.68 -12.19 15.83
C HIS A 109 4.44 -11.19 14.94
N ARG A 110 5.60 -10.70 15.39
CA ARG A 110 6.37 -9.65 14.68
C ARG A 110 6.83 -10.11 13.31
N GLY A 111 7.44 -11.30 13.23
CA GLY A 111 7.90 -11.88 11.97
C GLY A 111 6.75 -12.03 10.96
N GLY A 112 5.58 -12.48 11.42
CA GLY A 112 4.38 -12.57 10.58
C GLY A 112 3.93 -11.23 10.00
N ARG A 113 4.03 -10.12 10.77
CA ARG A 113 3.69 -8.77 10.30
C ARG A 113 4.62 -8.26 9.23
N ILE A 114 5.93 -8.47 9.40
CA ILE A 114 6.94 -8.10 8.39
C ILE A 114 6.70 -8.89 7.10
N LYS A 115 6.53 -10.21 7.20
CA LYS A 115 6.22 -11.08 6.06
C LYS A 115 4.93 -10.69 5.35
N GLN A 116 3.90 -10.29 6.10
CA GLN A 116 2.63 -9.82 5.53
C GLN A 116 2.82 -8.57 4.67
N TRP A 117 3.60 -7.59 5.13
CA TRP A 117 3.85 -6.39 4.33
C TRP A 117 4.69 -6.68 3.09
N LEU A 118 5.76 -7.46 3.22
CA LEU A 118 6.56 -7.90 2.06
C LEU A 118 5.69 -8.64 1.03
N ASN A 119 4.74 -9.48 1.48
CA ASN A 119 3.80 -10.17 0.60
C ASN A 119 2.85 -9.22 -0.15
N MET A 120 2.55 -8.06 0.40
CA MET A 120 1.79 -7.02 -0.31
C MET A 120 2.67 -6.25 -1.30
N LEU A 121 3.87 -5.83 -0.89
CA LEU A 121 4.82 -5.10 -1.71
C LEU A 121 5.25 -5.88 -2.96
N ARG A 122 5.40 -7.21 -2.88
CA ARG A 122 5.83 -8.05 -4.03
C ARG A 122 4.88 -8.03 -5.22
N ARG A 123 3.66 -7.51 -5.06
CA ARG A 123 2.71 -7.34 -6.17
C ARG A 123 3.18 -6.28 -7.15
N ARG A 124 4.00 -5.33 -6.69
CA ARG A 124 4.48 -4.18 -7.47
C ARG A 124 6.01 -4.13 -7.58
N HIS A 125 6.72 -4.68 -6.60
CA HIS A 125 8.18 -4.60 -6.50
C HIS A 125 8.80 -6.00 -6.55
N ALA A 126 9.51 -6.31 -7.65
CA ALA A 126 10.18 -7.62 -7.80
C ALA A 126 11.17 -7.91 -6.68
N GLY A 127 11.92 -6.89 -6.22
CA GLY A 127 12.83 -7.02 -5.09
C GLY A 127 12.14 -7.38 -3.77
N ALA A 128 10.88 -6.96 -3.56
CA ALA A 128 10.09 -7.41 -2.42
C ALA A 128 9.73 -8.90 -2.52
N GLY A 129 9.57 -9.42 -3.73
CA GLY A 129 9.40 -10.86 -3.98
C GLY A 129 10.62 -11.67 -3.56
N GLN A 130 11.82 -11.20 -3.89
CA GLN A 130 13.09 -11.80 -3.48
C GLN A 130 13.25 -11.75 -1.95
N ALA A 131 13.01 -10.58 -1.34
CA ALA A 131 13.05 -10.42 0.12
C ALA A 131 12.04 -11.32 0.83
N TYR A 132 10.81 -11.40 0.33
CA TYR A 132 9.80 -12.30 0.88
C TYR A 132 10.22 -13.78 0.79
N ALA A 133 10.74 -14.21 -0.36
CA ALA A 133 11.23 -15.58 -0.55
C ALA A 133 12.36 -15.92 0.43
N ALA A 134 13.26 -14.97 0.70
CA ALA A 134 14.39 -15.14 1.61
C ALA A 134 14.00 -15.27 3.10
N VAL A 135 12.80 -14.76 3.49
CA VAL A 135 12.37 -14.75 4.91
C VAL A 135 11.08 -15.53 5.18
N ARG A 136 10.38 -16.04 4.16
CA ARG A 136 9.05 -16.65 4.33
C ARG A 136 9.01 -17.85 5.28
N THR A 137 10.11 -18.59 5.39
CA THR A 137 10.26 -19.77 6.23
C THR A 137 10.82 -19.49 7.62
N LEU A 138 11.30 -18.25 7.86
CA LEU A 138 11.82 -17.82 9.16
C LEU A 138 10.65 -17.38 10.06
N ASP A 139 10.66 -17.77 11.32
CA ASP A 139 9.64 -17.39 12.29
C ASP A 139 10.12 -16.34 13.30
N ASP A 140 11.41 -16.33 13.59
CA ASP A 140 12.02 -15.36 14.50
C ASP A 140 12.19 -13.99 13.82
N ALA A 141 11.73 -12.94 14.48
CA ALA A 141 11.80 -11.57 13.95
C ALA A 141 13.24 -11.05 13.85
N VAL A 142 14.15 -11.48 14.73
CA VAL A 142 15.56 -11.05 14.73
C VAL A 142 16.27 -11.67 13.53
N GLU A 143 16.01 -12.95 13.23
CA GLU A 143 16.55 -13.61 12.05
C GLU A 143 16.03 -12.97 10.76
N ILE A 144 14.74 -12.63 10.72
CA ILE A 144 14.13 -11.92 9.58
C ILE A 144 14.81 -10.57 9.38
N GLU A 145 14.97 -9.76 10.43
CA GLU A 145 15.62 -8.45 10.36
C GLU A 145 17.09 -8.57 9.93
N ALA A 146 17.83 -9.54 10.45
CA ALA A 146 19.22 -9.80 10.05
C ALA A 146 19.31 -10.17 8.55
N ARG A 147 18.40 -11.01 8.05
CA ARG A 147 18.35 -11.38 6.63
C ARG A 147 18.00 -10.21 5.72
N LEU A 148 17.05 -9.36 6.11
CA LEU A 148 16.72 -8.14 5.38
C LEU A 148 17.88 -7.13 5.37
N ALA A 149 18.62 -7.01 6.47
CA ALA A 149 19.82 -6.17 6.53
C ALA A 149 20.94 -6.68 5.61
N ALA A 150 21.11 -7.99 5.49
CA ALA A 150 22.04 -8.58 4.53
C ALA A 150 21.66 -8.24 3.08
N LEU A 151 20.39 -8.43 2.71
CA LEU A 151 19.87 -8.07 1.38
C LEU A 151 20.06 -6.57 1.07
N GLN A 152 19.92 -5.70 2.05
CA GLN A 152 20.14 -4.27 1.84
C GLN A 152 21.60 -3.96 1.54
N ARG A 153 22.56 -4.63 2.22
CA ARG A 153 23.99 -4.48 1.92
C ARG A 153 24.33 -4.98 0.52
N GLU A 154 23.75 -6.11 0.11
CA GLU A 154 23.93 -6.68 -1.23
C GLU A 154 23.44 -5.69 -2.31
N LEU A 155 22.26 -5.08 -2.12
CA LEU A 155 21.71 -4.09 -3.04
C LEU A 155 22.56 -2.83 -3.15
N ARG A 156 23.12 -2.33 -2.05
CA ARG A 156 24.02 -1.17 -2.05
C ARG A 156 25.32 -1.46 -2.78
N ALA A 157 25.94 -2.59 -2.49
CA ALA A 157 27.19 -3.00 -3.16
C ALA A 157 26.99 -3.15 -4.69
N ALA A 158 25.85 -3.74 -5.11
CA ALA A 158 25.51 -3.87 -6.53
C ALA A 158 25.31 -2.49 -7.19
N ALA A 159 24.69 -1.54 -6.51
CA ALA A 159 24.49 -0.19 -7.04
C ALA A 159 25.82 0.58 -7.18
N GLU A 160 26.74 0.45 -6.22
CA GLU A 160 28.06 1.05 -6.28
C GLU A 160 28.89 0.50 -7.45
N THR A 161 28.82 -0.82 -7.68
CA THR A 161 29.52 -1.48 -8.79
C THR A 161 28.97 -1.07 -10.17
N ALA A 162 27.68 -0.74 -10.27
CA ALA A 162 27.05 -0.35 -11.53
C ALA A 162 27.35 1.11 -11.94
N VAL A 163 27.88 1.93 -11.03
CA VAL A 163 28.23 3.34 -11.26
C VAL A 163 29.74 3.52 -11.54
N ALA A 164 30.56 2.51 -11.22
CA ALA A 164 32.01 2.49 -11.46
C ALA A 164 32.36 1.97 -12.85
#